data_0f591928126044500a015be592a73de2
#
_entry.id   0f591928126044500a015be592a73de2
#
_cell.length_a   1.000
_cell.length_b   1.000
_cell.length_c   1.000
_cell.angle_alpha   90.00
_cell.angle_beta   90.00
_cell.angle_gamma   90.00
#
_symmetry.space_group_name_H-M   'P 1'
#
loop_
_entity.id
_entity.type
_entity.pdbx_description
1 polymer ?
#
loop_
_entity_poly.entity_id
_entity_poly.type
_entity_poly.pdbx_seq_one_letter_code
_entity_poly.pdbx_strand_id
1 'polypeptide(L)'
;YTLEAISMISVDDMPHGLGYDQKNNKLYVPCINSIICIDIENKIIYKKIDTDFKAWHLEVDEKKKEIYVSTLDGKLVILKEDDLEIINTFYELLLPVQIRFNYIDERVYISDLGYNQIKILDYRLGKYIGKINVNGIPQGLEISKDYSRLFVSDTENDEIKVYDTKTNQLIKAIHVGKEPTTIVCL
;
A
#
# COMPACT_ATOMS: atom_id res chain seq x y z
N TYR A 1 -13.05 -25.36 -1.95
CA TYR A 1 -13.20 -24.37 -0.89
C TYR A 1 -14.50 -23.62 -1.11
N THR A 2 -15.38 -23.58 -0.11
CA THR A 2 -16.57 -22.72 -0.09
C THR A 2 -16.15 -21.39 0.55
N LEU A 3 -16.49 -20.26 -0.12
CA LEU A 3 -16.31 -18.93 0.43
C LEU A 3 -17.57 -18.55 1.22
N GLU A 4 -17.55 -18.80 2.50
CA GLU A 4 -18.65 -18.45 3.40
C GLU A 4 -18.20 -17.34 4.36
N ALA A 5 -19.06 -16.35 4.59
CA ALA A 5 -18.79 -15.31 5.58
C ALA A 5 -18.85 -15.95 6.99
N ILE A 6 -17.72 -15.95 7.68
CA ILE A 6 -17.61 -16.53 9.03
C ILE A 6 -17.81 -15.51 10.14
N SER A 7 -17.67 -14.22 9.83
CA SER A 7 -17.85 -13.12 10.77
C SER A 7 -18.04 -11.80 10.04
N MET A 8 -18.64 -10.82 10.72
CA MET A 8 -18.77 -9.44 10.28
C MET A 8 -18.38 -8.52 11.44
N ILE A 9 -17.50 -7.57 11.17
CA ILE A 9 -17.03 -6.58 12.15
C ILE A 9 -17.30 -5.20 11.57
N SER A 10 -18.11 -4.41 12.28
CA SER A 10 -18.39 -3.03 11.88
C SER A 10 -17.17 -2.16 12.14
N VAL A 11 -16.82 -1.32 11.18
CA VAL A 11 -15.72 -0.33 11.26
C VAL A 11 -16.28 1.06 10.99
N ASP A 12 -15.42 2.09 11.07
CA ASP A 12 -15.81 3.47 10.80
C ASP A 12 -16.07 3.72 9.30
N ASP A 13 -16.45 4.95 8.98
CA ASP A 13 -16.84 5.35 7.63
C ASP A 13 -15.70 5.24 6.61
N MET A 14 -16.08 4.88 5.39
CA MET A 14 -15.19 4.79 4.24
C MET A 14 -13.93 3.92 4.48
N PRO A 15 -14.11 2.66 4.90
CA PRO A 15 -12.96 1.74 4.96
C PRO A 15 -12.43 1.50 3.54
N HIS A 16 -11.12 1.61 3.35
CA HIS A 16 -10.50 1.42 2.06
C HIS A 16 -9.12 0.75 2.19
N GLY A 17 -8.94 -0.37 1.54
CA GLY A 17 -7.73 -1.17 1.70
C GLY A 17 -7.69 -1.95 3.02
N LEU A 18 -6.75 -2.86 3.11
CA LEU A 18 -6.53 -3.71 4.28
C LEU A 18 -5.04 -4.02 4.38
N GLY A 19 -4.45 -3.94 5.56
CA GLY A 19 -3.13 -4.45 5.85
C GLY A 19 -3.20 -5.61 6.83
N TYR A 20 -2.48 -6.68 6.53
CA TYR A 20 -2.48 -7.87 7.36
C TYR A 20 -1.09 -8.16 7.92
N ASP A 21 -0.99 -8.21 9.24
CA ASP A 21 0.17 -8.75 9.95
C ASP A 21 -0.08 -10.24 10.20
N GLN A 22 0.55 -11.05 9.36
CA GLN A 22 0.42 -12.51 9.44
C GLN A 22 1.02 -13.08 10.72
N LYS A 23 2.09 -12.49 11.22
CA LYS A 23 2.80 -12.96 12.40
C LYS A 23 1.97 -12.82 13.68
N ASN A 24 1.26 -11.71 13.82
CA ASN A 24 0.47 -11.40 15.02
C ASN A 24 -1.04 -11.59 14.80
N ASN A 25 -1.45 -12.08 13.61
CA ASN A 25 -2.84 -12.31 13.22
C ASN A 25 -3.75 -11.07 13.40
N LYS A 26 -3.21 -9.91 13.01
CA LYS A 26 -3.89 -8.62 13.09
C LYS A 26 -4.24 -8.07 11.73
N LEU A 27 -5.41 -7.46 11.61
CA LEU A 27 -5.86 -6.77 10.43
C LEU A 27 -5.98 -5.27 10.73
N TYR A 28 -5.37 -4.45 9.91
CA TYR A 28 -5.45 -3.00 9.98
C TYR A 28 -6.36 -2.46 8.89
N VAL A 29 -7.31 -1.62 9.28
CA VAL A 29 -8.32 -1.04 8.38
C VAL A 29 -8.19 0.47 8.43
N PRO A 30 -7.72 1.11 7.35
CA PRO A 30 -7.78 2.56 7.24
C PRO A 30 -9.22 2.98 6.93
N CYS A 31 -9.77 3.82 7.75
CA CYS A 31 -11.00 4.56 7.54
C CYS A 31 -10.63 6.03 7.32
N ILE A 32 -11.52 6.83 6.73
CA ILE A 32 -11.17 8.18 6.30
C ILE A 32 -10.54 9.07 7.41
N ASN A 33 -10.96 8.91 8.66
CA ASN A 33 -10.48 9.69 9.80
C ASN A 33 -10.04 8.81 10.98
N SER A 34 -9.79 7.51 10.73
CA SER A 34 -9.33 6.61 11.78
C SER A 34 -8.56 5.41 11.22
N ILE A 35 -7.81 4.74 12.07
CA ILE A 35 -7.21 3.44 11.78
C ILE A 35 -7.68 2.47 12.85
N ILE A 36 -8.22 1.34 12.41
CA ILE A 36 -8.77 0.29 13.25
C ILE A 36 -7.89 -0.94 13.16
N CYS A 37 -7.50 -1.49 14.31
CA CYS A 37 -6.78 -2.74 14.42
C CYS A 37 -7.73 -3.83 14.95
N ILE A 38 -7.85 -4.92 14.19
CA ILE A 38 -8.73 -6.05 14.48
C ILE A 38 -7.87 -7.25 14.84
N ASP A 39 -8.17 -7.88 15.96
CA ASP A 39 -7.72 -9.23 16.29
C ASP A 39 -8.60 -10.22 15.54
N ILE A 40 -8.02 -10.92 14.55
CA ILE A 40 -8.78 -11.83 13.68
C ILE A 40 -9.19 -13.09 14.43
N GLU A 41 -8.37 -13.58 15.35
CA GLU A 41 -8.66 -14.80 16.12
C GLU A 41 -9.85 -14.60 17.04
N ASN A 42 -9.85 -13.48 17.79
CA ASN A 42 -10.92 -13.14 18.72
C ASN A 42 -12.10 -12.41 18.06
N LYS A 43 -11.93 -11.97 16.80
CA LYS A 43 -12.94 -11.23 16.01
C LYS A 43 -13.42 -9.95 16.69
N ILE A 44 -12.49 -9.20 17.27
CA ILE A 44 -12.76 -7.95 17.98
C ILE A 44 -11.90 -6.80 17.46
N ILE A 45 -12.40 -5.58 17.62
CA ILE A 45 -11.57 -4.39 17.48
C ILE A 45 -10.65 -4.35 18.71
N TYR A 46 -9.35 -4.53 18.44
CA TYR A 46 -8.31 -4.52 19.45
C TYR A 46 -7.88 -3.10 19.82
N LYS A 47 -7.78 -2.25 18.78
CA LYS A 47 -7.36 -0.85 18.94
C LYS A 47 -7.99 0.02 17.86
N LYS A 48 -8.22 1.27 18.19
CA LYS A 48 -8.62 2.31 17.25
C LYS A 48 -7.90 3.60 17.61
N ILE A 49 -7.46 4.33 16.60
CA ILE A 49 -7.02 5.72 16.73
C ILE A 49 -7.79 6.60 15.76
N ASP A 50 -8.14 7.80 16.19
CA ASP A 50 -8.60 8.86 15.30
C ASP A 50 -7.38 9.55 14.68
N THR A 51 -7.49 9.97 13.41
CA THR A 51 -6.40 10.58 12.67
C THR A 51 -6.76 12.02 12.26
N ASP A 52 -5.76 12.88 12.20
CA ASP A 52 -5.83 14.22 11.63
C ASP A 52 -5.53 14.26 10.11
N PHE A 53 -5.35 13.08 9.51
CA PHE A 53 -5.15 12.87 8.08
C PHE A 53 -6.21 11.92 7.52
N LYS A 54 -6.44 11.98 6.21
CA LYS A 54 -7.44 11.14 5.52
C LYS A 54 -6.80 9.85 5.06
N ALA A 55 -6.81 8.83 5.93
CA ALA A 55 -6.26 7.52 5.62
C ALA A 55 -7.02 6.87 4.45
N TRP A 56 -6.26 6.24 3.51
CA TRP A 56 -6.85 5.63 2.34
C TRP A 56 -6.44 4.17 2.16
N HIS A 57 -5.15 3.90 2.07
CA HIS A 57 -4.61 2.56 1.97
C HIS A 57 -3.48 2.39 2.97
N LEU A 58 -3.16 1.17 3.35
CA LEU A 58 -2.00 0.90 4.19
C LEU A 58 -1.33 -0.43 3.86
N GLU A 59 -0.07 -0.51 4.25
CA GLU A 59 0.76 -1.71 4.14
C GLU A 59 1.55 -1.89 5.43
N VAL A 60 1.66 -3.13 5.90
CA VAL A 60 2.34 -3.48 7.16
C VAL A 60 3.76 -3.96 6.87
N ASP A 61 4.75 -3.30 7.45
CA ASP A 61 6.13 -3.79 7.49
C ASP A 61 6.36 -4.62 8.75
N GLU A 62 6.12 -5.92 8.65
CA GLU A 62 6.31 -6.87 9.76
C GLU A 62 7.76 -6.94 10.27
N LYS A 63 8.75 -6.59 9.43
CA LYS A 63 10.17 -6.61 9.81
C LYS A 63 10.52 -5.46 10.73
N LYS A 64 10.01 -4.27 10.43
CA LYS A 64 10.24 -3.06 11.20
C LYS A 64 9.20 -2.80 12.28
N LYS A 65 8.07 -3.50 12.22
CA LYS A 65 6.87 -3.24 13.02
C LYS A 65 6.35 -1.82 12.78
N GLU A 66 6.21 -1.47 11.54
CA GLU A 66 5.74 -0.19 11.06
C GLU A 66 4.54 -0.36 10.13
N ILE A 67 3.65 0.61 10.13
CA ILE A 67 2.50 0.66 9.23
C ILE A 67 2.65 1.90 8.36
N TYR A 68 2.67 1.70 7.07
CA TYR A 68 2.76 2.76 6.08
C TYR A 68 1.38 3.08 5.55
N VAL A 69 0.92 4.31 5.72
CA VAL A 69 -0.44 4.75 5.37
C VAL A 69 -0.36 5.79 4.27
N SER A 70 -0.96 5.51 3.12
CA SER A 70 -1.19 6.53 2.09
C SER A 70 -2.45 7.34 2.43
N THR A 71 -2.44 8.62 2.11
CA THR A 71 -3.52 9.52 2.49
C THR A 71 -4.08 10.31 1.31
N LEU A 72 -5.37 10.63 1.33
CA LEU A 72 -6.02 11.44 0.29
C LEU A 72 -5.53 12.89 0.26
N ASP A 73 -4.86 13.34 1.31
CA ASP A 73 -4.25 14.68 1.41
C ASP A 73 -2.76 14.69 1.03
N GLY A 74 -2.31 13.67 0.28
CA GLY A 74 -1.02 13.68 -0.40
C GLY A 74 0.18 13.36 0.48
N LYS A 75 -0.01 12.53 1.51
CA LYS A 75 1.06 12.13 2.44
C LYS A 75 1.27 10.63 2.45
N LEU A 76 2.46 10.22 2.86
CA LEU A 76 2.74 8.89 3.36
C LEU A 76 3.05 9.05 4.85
N VAL A 77 2.20 8.50 5.71
CA VAL A 77 2.36 8.53 7.17
C VAL A 77 2.87 7.18 7.63
N ILE A 78 3.90 7.16 8.47
CA ILE A 78 4.43 5.94 9.06
C ILE A 78 4.06 5.91 10.53
N LEU A 79 3.41 4.84 10.95
CA LEU A 79 3.02 4.58 12.31
C LEU A 79 3.85 3.43 12.87
N LYS A 80 4.11 3.47 14.16
CA LYS A 80 4.60 2.32 14.90
C LYS A 80 3.46 1.33 15.12
N GLU A 81 3.70 0.04 14.89
CA GLU A 81 2.66 -0.98 14.95
C GLU A 81 2.06 -1.15 16.36
N ASP A 82 2.88 -1.09 17.40
CA ASP A 82 2.48 -1.42 18.78
C ASP A 82 1.45 -0.41 19.35
N ASP A 83 1.67 0.87 19.13
CA ASP A 83 0.86 1.94 19.74
C ASP A 83 0.13 2.83 18.72
N LEU A 84 0.43 2.66 17.42
CA LEU A 84 -0.06 3.47 16.30
C LEU A 84 0.35 4.95 16.39
N GLU A 85 1.44 5.25 17.09
CA GLU A 85 2.02 6.59 17.10
C GLU A 85 2.67 6.91 15.76
N ILE A 86 2.52 8.17 15.30
CA ILE A 86 3.18 8.65 14.09
C ILE A 86 4.68 8.80 14.37
N ILE A 87 5.50 8.08 13.61
CA ILE A 87 6.96 8.16 13.70
C ILE A 87 7.58 8.96 12.56
N ASN A 88 6.88 9.07 11.44
CA ASN A 88 7.32 9.89 10.32
C ASN A 88 6.18 10.27 9.38
N THR A 89 6.36 11.36 8.63
CA THR A 89 5.44 11.78 7.57
C THR A 89 6.23 12.29 6.38
N PHE A 90 5.94 11.73 5.21
CA PHE A 90 6.51 12.15 3.93
C PHE A 90 5.46 12.88 3.12
N TYR A 91 5.88 13.96 2.52
CA TYR A 91 5.10 14.83 1.64
C TYR A 91 5.52 14.62 0.18
N GLU A 92 5.16 15.51 -0.73
CA GLU A 92 5.48 15.46 -2.17
C GLU A 92 4.74 14.37 -2.96
N LEU A 93 3.60 13.94 -2.47
CA LEU A 93 2.65 13.09 -3.18
C LEU A 93 1.39 13.91 -3.49
N LEU A 94 0.57 13.48 -4.45
CA LEU A 94 -0.70 14.15 -4.74
C LEU A 94 -1.90 13.26 -4.42
N LEU A 95 -1.90 12.02 -4.91
CA LEU A 95 -2.94 11.03 -4.61
C LEU A 95 -2.29 9.65 -4.48
N PRO A 96 -1.55 9.40 -3.38
CA PRO A 96 -0.94 8.10 -3.16
C PRO A 96 -1.99 7.04 -2.82
N VAL A 97 -1.83 5.84 -3.37
CA VAL A 97 -2.76 4.73 -3.16
C VAL A 97 -2.02 3.52 -2.61
N GLN A 98 -1.43 2.69 -3.44
CA GLN A 98 -0.82 1.45 -2.99
C GLN A 98 0.66 1.58 -2.64
N ILE A 99 1.10 0.74 -1.72
CA ILE A 99 2.45 0.72 -1.16
C ILE A 99 2.95 -0.72 -1.25
N ARG A 100 4.21 -0.90 -1.69
CA ARG A 100 4.88 -2.21 -1.66
C ARG A 100 6.34 -2.08 -1.26
N PHE A 101 6.81 -3.04 -0.47
CA PHE A 101 8.20 -3.09 0.02
C PHE A 101 9.07 -3.98 -0.85
N ASN A 102 10.25 -3.47 -1.22
CA ASN A 102 11.36 -4.28 -1.70
C ASN A 102 12.40 -4.39 -0.58
N TYR A 103 12.39 -5.51 0.12
CA TYR A 103 13.28 -5.73 1.26
C TYR A 103 14.74 -6.02 0.88
N ILE A 104 15.02 -6.36 -0.38
CA ILE A 104 16.39 -6.57 -0.86
C ILE A 104 17.08 -5.23 -1.08
N ASP A 105 16.40 -4.30 -1.73
CA ASP A 105 16.94 -2.99 -2.09
C ASP A 105 16.60 -1.90 -1.07
N GLU A 106 15.90 -2.26 0.02
CA GLU A 106 15.45 -1.33 1.06
C GLU A 106 14.61 -0.16 0.52
N ARG A 107 13.70 -0.46 -0.43
CA ARG A 107 12.85 0.53 -1.10
C ARG A 107 11.38 0.31 -0.81
N VAL A 108 10.66 1.43 -0.78
CA VAL A 108 9.19 1.44 -0.80
C VAL A 108 8.74 2.06 -2.10
N TYR A 109 7.89 1.35 -2.82
CA TYR A 109 7.22 1.83 -4.01
C TYR A 109 5.83 2.31 -3.64
N ILE A 110 5.48 3.53 -4.04
CA ILE A 110 4.19 4.16 -3.76
C ILE A 110 3.56 4.58 -5.08
N SER A 111 2.39 4.03 -5.41
CA SER A 111 1.63 4.52 -6.55
C SER A 111 1.03 5.88 -6.22
N ASP A 112 1.31 6.87 -7.07
CA ASP A 112 0.80 8.22 -6.95
C ASP A 112 -0.01 8.57 -8.20
N LEU A 113 -1.32 8.37 -8.10
CA LEU A 113 -2.24 8.56 -9.22
C LEU A 113 -2.25 10.01 -9.70
N GLY A 114 -2.14 10.96 -8.77
CA GLY A 114 -2.23 12.37 -9.10
C GLY A 114 -1.07 12.88 -9.94
N TYR A 115 0.10 12.23 -9.87
CA TYR A 115 1.26 12.53 -10.70
C TYR A 115 1.57 11.48 -11.77
N ASN A 116 0.72 10.47 -11.95
CA ASN A 116 0.91 9.38 -12.91
C ASN A 116 2.29 8.71 -12.77
N GLN A 117 2.71 8.45 -11.55
CA GLN A 117 4.05 7.94 -11.24
C GLN A 117 4.03 6.91 -10.11
N ILE A 118 5.11 6.15 -10.03
CA ILE A 118 5.48 5.40 -8.82
C ILE A 118 6.59 6.19 -8.14
N LYS A 119 6.35 6.69 -6.94
CA LYS A 119 7.37 7.33 -6.11
C LYS A 119 8.20 6.26 -5.41
N ILE A 120 9.51 6.47 -5.29
CA ILE A 120 10.43 5.51 -4.67
C ILE A 120 11.05 6.15 -3.44
N LEU A 121 10.81 5.54 -2.29
CA LEU A 121 11.38 5.92 -1.00
C LEU A 121 12.47 4.90 -0.62
N ASP A 122 13.67 5.38 -0.29
CA ASP A 122 14.65 4.59 0.45
C ASP A 122 14.30 4.68 1.93
N TYR A 123 13.84 3.57 2.51
CA TYR A 123 13.34 3.60 3.88
C TYR A 123 14.45 3.60 4.94
N ARG A 124 15.70 3.22 4.56
CA ARG A 124 16.85 3.34 5.44
C ARG A 124 17.32 4.80 5.53
N LEU A 125 17.36 5.49 4.39
CA LEU A 125 17.74 6.90 4.33
C LEU A 125 16.59 7.85 4.73
N GLY A 126 15.37 7.35 4.78
CA GLY A 126 14.18 8.14 5.09
C GLY A 126 13.93 9.28 4.10
N LYS A 127 14.15 9.03 2.80
CA LYS A 127 13.95 10.05 1.74
C LYS A 127 13.57 9.45 0.41
N TYR A 128 12.87 10.24 -0.40
CA TYR A 128 12.63 9.88 -1.80
C TYR A 128 13.94 9.88 -2.61
N ILE A 129 14.16 8.82 -3.38
CA ILE A 129 15.36 8.62 -4.19
C ILE A 129 15.08 8.61 -5.69
N GLY A 130 13.81 8.58 -6.09
CA GLY A 130 13.44 8.55 -7.50
C GLY A 130 11.96 8.37 -7.74
N LYS A 131 11.65 8.16 -9.01
CA LYS A 131 10.30 7.86 -9.48
C LYS A 131 10.34 7.09 -10.80
N ILE A 132 9.25 6.39 -11.09
CA ILE A 132 8.95 5.80 -12.40
C ILE A 132 7.74 6.55 -12.96
N ASN A 133 7.89 7.18 -14.12
CA ASN A 133 6.74 7.75 -14.82
C ASN A 133 6.00 6.62 -15.55
N VAL A 134 4.70 6.47 -15.26
CA VAL A 134 3.94 5.31 -15.74
C VAL A 134 3.34 5.55 -17.12
N ASN A 135 3.12 6.78 -17.52
CA ASN A 135 2.40 7.13 -18.75
C ASN A 135 1.02 6.44 -18.80
N GLY A 136 0.22 6.71 -17.78
CA GLY A 136 -1.09 6.14 -17.49
C GLY A 136 -1.40 6.28 -16.01
N ILE A 137 -2.48 5.69 -15.51
CA ILE A 137 -2.92 5.80 -14.12
C ILE A 137 -2.48 4.54 -13.32
N PRO A 138 -1.43 4.64 -12.48
CA PRO A 138 -0.88 3.50 -11.74
C PRO A 138 -1.70 3.19 -10.48
N GLN A 139 -2.77 2.45 -10.58
CA GLN A 139 -3.65 2.21 -9.44
C GLN A 139 -3.17 1.06 -8.55
N GLY A 140 -2.87 -0.09 -9.11
CA GLY A 140 -2.42 -1.27 -8.37
C GLY A 140 -0.91 -1.47 -8.44
N LEU A 141 -0.32 -1.89 -7.35
CA LEU A 141 1.08 -2.30 -7.25
C LEU A 141 1.19 -3.71 -6.70
N GLU A 142 2.12 -4.49 -7.24
CA GLU A 142 2.56 -5.73 -6.64
C GLU A 142 4.04 -5.96 -6.95
N ILE A 143 4.73 -6.69 -6.09
CA ILE A 143 6.13 -7.03 -6.27
C ILE A 143 6.30 -8.56 -6.33
N SER A 144 7.17 -9.05 -7.20
CA SER A 144 7.45 -10.49 -7.27
C SER A 144 8.10 -11.01 -6.00
N LYS A 145 7.91 -12.30 -5.70
CA LYS A 145 8.49 -12.95 -4.49
C LYS A 145 10.02 -12.85 -4.39
N ASP A 146 10.70 -12.77 -5.52
CA ASP A 146 12.15 -12.55 -5.61
C ASP A 146 12.55 -11.07 -5.62
N TYR A 147 11.57 -10.16 -5.51
CA TYR A 147 11.73 -8.71 -5.55
C TYR A 147 12.32 -8.14 -6.84
N SER A 148 12.44 -8.92 -7.89
CA SER A 148 13.08 -8.50 -9.16
C SER A 148 12.13 -7.75 -10.09
N ARG A 149 10.82 -7.84 -9.90
CA ARG A 149 9.79 -7.26 -10.76
C ARG A 149 8.77 -6.48 -9.96
N LEU A 150 8.43 -5.29 -10.46
CA LEU A 150 7.31 -4.48 -9.99
C LEU A 150 6.21 -4.54 -11.04
N PHE A 151 5.03 -4.97 -10.63
CA PHE A 151 3.82 -5.00 -11.45
C PHE A 151 2.97 -3.81 -11.12
N VAL A 152 2.49 -3.12 -12.15
CA VAL A 152 1.68 -1.91 -12.03
C VAL A 152 0.42 -2.10 -12.86
N SER A 153 -0.76 -1.99 -12.27
CA SER A 153 -1.99 -1.88 -13.07
C SER A 153 -2.12 -0.45 -13.58
N ASP A 154 -2.16 -0.32 -14.89
CA ASP A 154 -2.42 0.94 -15.57
C ASP A 154 -3.89 0.95 -16.00
N THR A 155 -4.71 1.60 -15.17
CA THR A 155 -6.16 1.64 -15.33
C THR A 155 -6.59 2.40 -16.60
N GLU A 156 -5.81 3.40 -17.02
CA GLU A 156 -6.12 4.22 -18.20
C GLU A 156 -5.87 3.46 -19.51
N ASN A 157 -4.85 2.61 -19.55
CA ASN A 157 -4.41 1.94 -20.78
C ASN A 157 -4.85 0.46 -20.86
N ASP A 158 -5.62 -0.04 -19.89
CA ASP A 158 -6.03 -1.46 -19.81
C ASP A 158 -4.84 -2.43 -19.81
N GLU A 159 -3.77 -2.08 -19.08
CA GLU A 159 -2.51 -2.82 -19.10
C GLU A 159 -2.01 -3.19 -17.69
N ILE A 160 -1.23 -4.27 -17.63
CA ILE A 160 -0.28 -4.52 -16.55
C ILE A 160 1.11 -4.19 -17.07
N LYS A 161 1.76 -3.20 -16.48
CA LYS A 161 3.13 -2.83 -16.77
C LYS A 161 4.09 -3.51 -15.81
N VAL A 162 5.14 -4.12 -16.36
CA VAL A 162 6.15 -4.85 -15.60
C VAL A 162 7.46 -4.09 -15.67
N TYR A 163 7.98 -3.71 -14.52
CA TYR A 163 9.25 -2.98 -14.40
C TYR A 163 10.31 -3.86 -13.72
N ASP A 164 11.56 -3.67 -14.12
CA ASP A 164 12.72 -4.20 -13.42
C ASP A 164 13.02 -3.32 -12.19
N THR A 165 13.05 -3.91 -10.99
CA THR A 165 13.23 -3.14 -9.74
C THR A 165 14.62 -2.56 -9.57
N LYS A 166 15.64 -3.17 -10.19
CA LYS A 166 17.02 -2.71 -10.10
C LYS A 166 17.28 -1.48 -10.97
N THR A 167 16.71 -1.49 -12.19
CA THR A 167 16.92 -0.43 -13.17
C THR A 167 15.78 0.56 -13.26
N ASN A 168 14.61 0.22 -12.72
CA ASN A 168 13.33 0.94 -12.85
C ASN A 168 12.86 1.08 -14.32
N GLN A 169 13.35 0.24 -15.22
CA GLN A 169 12.99 0.27 -16.64
C GLN A 169 11.79 -0.63 -16.91
N LEU A 170 10.90 -0.17 -17.81
CA LEU A 170 9.81 -0.98 -18.31
C LEU A 170 10.35 -2.18 -19.10
N ILE A 171 9.95 -3.38 -18.70
CA ILE A 171 10.28 -4.63 -19.38
C ILE A 171 9.20 -4.97 -20.40
N LYS A 172 7.93 -4.84 -19.98
CA LYS A 172 6.79 -5.27 -20.77
C LYS A 172 5.51 -4.57 -20.32
N ALA A 173 4.62 -4.29 -21.28
CA ALA A 173 3.22 -4.00 -21.06
C ALA A 173 2.37 -5.18 -21.56
N ILE A 174 1.34 -5.56 -20.81
CA ILE A 174 0.46 -6.69 -21.08
C ILE A 174 -0.96 -6.19 -21.08
N HIS A 175 -1.65 -6.25 -22.21
CA HIS A 175 -3.06 -5.91 -22.26
C HIS A 175 -3.90 -6.91 -21.46
N VAL A 176 -4.83 -6.38 -20.69
CA VAL A 176 -5.75 -7.13 -19.84
C VAL A 176 -7.19 -6.64 -20.04
N GLY A 177 -8.10 -7.03 -19.15
CA GLY A 177 -9.45 -6.48 -19.14
C GLY A 177 -9.46 -4.99 -18.78
N LYS A 178 -10.60 -4.34 -19.00
CA LYS A 178 -10.76 -2.90 -18.77
C LYS A 178 -10.54 -2.52 -17.30
N GLU A 179 -9.92 -1.38 -17.11
CA GLU A 179 -9.74 -0.71 -15.83
C GLU A 179 -9.15 -1.63 -14.74
N PRO A 180 -7.98 -2.25 -14.96
CA PRO A 180 -7.36 -3.09 -13.94
C PRO A 180 -7.01 -2.24 -12.71
N THR A 181 -7.38 -2.71 -11.50
CA THR A 181 -7.18 -1.95 -10.27
C THR A 181 -6.22 -2.62 -9.30
N THR A 182 -6.38 -3.91 -9.05
CA THR A 182 -5.61 -4.63 -8.04
C THR A 182 -4.84 -5.79 -8.66
N ILE A 183 -3.62 -6.01 -8.17
CA ILE A 183 -2.75 -7.11 -8.58
C ILE A 183 -2.36 -7.89 -7.34
N VAL A 184 -2.28 -9.21 -7.45
CA VAL A 184 -1.77 -10.11 -6.40
C VAL A 184 -0.88 -11.16 -7.04
N CYS A 185 0.33 -11.35 -6.50
CA CYS A 185 1.21 -12.46 -6.85
C CYS A 185 0.99 -13.64 -5.89
N LEU A 186 0.59 -14.80 -6.42
CA LEU A 186 0.35 -16.04 -5.67
C LEU A 186 1.62 -16.85 -5.44
#